data_eecd0e8cde51cb950329e39b4900d9ca
#
_entry.id   eecd0e8cde51cb950329e39b4900d9ca
#
_cell.length_a   1.000
_cell.length_b   1.000
_cell.length_c   1.000
_cell.angle_alpha   90.00
_cell.angle_beta   90.00
_cell.angle_gamma   90.00
#
_symmetry.space_group_name_H-M   'P 1'
#
loop_
_entity.id
_entity.type
_entity.pdbx_description
1 polymer ?
#
loop_
_entity_poly.entity_id
_entity_poly.type
_entity_poly.pdbx_seq_one_letter_code
_entity_poly.pdbx_strand_id
1 'polypeptide(L)' 'MAEQEQTLTIQQAIDLAVQHHNEGRLSQAESIYQQILQSDPNQPIALHLLGVTH' A
#
# COMPACT_ATOMS: atom_id res chain seq x y z
N MET A 1 -24.50 6.19 -4.25
CA MET A 1 -24.07 5.88 -4.11
C MET A 1 -23.14 5.64 -3.99
N ALA A 2 -22.67 5.41 -3.69
CA ALA A 2 -21.82 5.26 -3.48
C ALA A 2 -21.05 4.73 -3.51
N GLU A 3 -20.87 4.48 -3.71
CA GLU A 3 -20.08 4.01 -3.71
C GLU A 3 -19.00 4.14 -3.77
N GLN A 4 -18.75 4.40 -3.95
CA GLN A 4 -17.64 4.53 -3.98
C GLN A 4 -16.89 4.54 -3.18
N GLU A 5 -17.11 4.26 -2.79
CA GLU A 5 -16.58 4.26 -2.03
C GLU A 5 -15.49 3.92 -1.59
N GLN A 6 -15.28 3.63 -1.48
CA GLN A 6 -14.27 3.27 -0.97
C GLN A 6 -13.22 2.89 -1.57
N THR A 7 -13.13 2.84 -2.59
CA THR A 7 -12.03 2.13 -3.20
C THR A 7 -10.86 3.07 -3.42
N LEU A 8 -9.76 2.81 -2.76
CA LEU A 8 -8.55 3.57 -2.98
C LEU A 8 -7.92 3.14 -4.31
N THR A 9 -7.41 4.11 -5.05
CA THR A 9 -6.57 3.78 -6.20
C THR A 9 -5.25 3.18 -5.71
N ILE A 10 -4.52 2.53 -6.61
CA ILE A 10 -3.20 2.01 -6.28
C ILE A 10 -2.30 3.13 -5.77
N GLN A 11 -2.35 4.30 -6.42
CA GLN A 11 -1.53 5.44 -5.99
C GLN A 11 -1.89 5.92 -4.59
N GLN A 12 -3.18 5.98 -4.29
CA GLN A 12 -3.62 6.40 -2.96
C GLN A 12 -3.19 5.40 -1.90
N ALA A 13 -3.27 4.12 -2.21
CA ALA A 13 -2.84 3.09 -1.29
C ALA A 13 -1.34 3.16 -1.04
N ILE A 14 -0.56 3.41 -2.07
CA ILE A 14 0.89 3.57 -1.94
C ILE A 14 1.20 4.77 -1.04
N ASP A 15 0.53 5.90 -1.28
CA ASP A 15 0.75 7.09 -0.47
C ASP A 15 0.46 6.83 1.00
N LEU A 16 -0.63 6.14 1.29
CA LEU A 16 -1.00 5.81 2.65
C LEU A 16 0.03 4.87 3.29
N ALA A 17 0.47 3.87 2.55
CA ALA A 17 1.46 2.94 3.04
C ALA A 17 2.80 3.63 3.34
N VAL A 18 3.22 4.54 2.46
CA VAL A 18 4.45 5.31 2.68
C VAL A 18 4.32 6.18 3.92
N GLN A 19 3.14 6.76 4.13
CA GLN A 19 2.89 7.57 5.31
C GLN A 19 3.07 6.73 6.59
N HIS A 20 2.49 5.54 6.64
CA HIS A 20 2.66 4.65 7.78
C HIS A 20 4.12 4.26 7.96
N HIS A 21 4.81 3.96 6.86
CA HIS A 21 6.22 3.62 6.90
C HIS A 21 7.04 4.74 7.56
N ASN A 22 6.79 5.99 7.13
CA ASN A 22 7.54 7.13 7.64
C ASN A 22 7.25 7.40 9.12
N GLU A 23 6.08 6.99 9.58
CA GLU A 23 5.68 7.16 10.98
C GLU A 23 6.09 5.98 11.86
N GLY A 24 6.77 4.99 11.28
CA GLY A 24 7.21 3.83 12.02
C GLY A 24 6.17 2.75 12.17
N ARG A 25 5.04 2.86 11.50
CA ARG A 25 3.98 1.84 11.54
C ARG A 25 4.22 0.81 10.47
N LEU A 26 5.28 0.04 10.64
CA LEU A 26 5.75 -0.85 9.58
C LEU A 26 4.79 -1.98 9.30
N SER A 27 4.12 -2.52 10.33
CA SER A 27 3.13 -3.58 10.13
C SER A 27 1.98 -3.12 9.26
N GLN A 28 1.50 -1.90 9.49
CA GLN A 28 0.40 -1.33 8.70
C GLN A 28 0.84 -1.06 7.28
N ALA A 29 2.04 -0.51 7.10
CA ALA A 29 2.57 -0.27 5.77
C ALA A 29 2.70 -1.58 5.00
N GLU A 30 3.24 -2.60 5.63
CA GLU A 30 3.44 -3.90 5.01
C GLU A 30 2.10 -4.51 4.58
N SER A 31 1.10 -4.40 5.46
CA SER A 31 -0.24 -4.89 5.17
C SER A 31 -0.83 -4.24 3.92
N ILE A 32 -0.65 -2.94 3.80
CA ILE A 32 -1.15 -2.19 2.64
C ILE A 32 -0.39 -2.60 1.38
N TYR A 33 0.93 -2.74 1.46
CA TYR A 33 1.71 -3.17 0.30
C TYR A 33 1.26 -4.56 -0.17
N GLN A 34 0.98 -5.46 0.75
CA GLN A 34 0.49 -6.78 0.39
C GLN A 34 -0.85 -6.72 -0.30
N GLN A 35 -1.75 -5.85 0.16
CA GLN A 35 -3.04 -5.67 -0.50
C GLN A 35 -2.88 -5.11 -1.91
N ILE A 36 -1.95 -4.17 -2.08
CA ILE A 36 -1.65 -3.62 -3.40
C ILE A 36 -1.19 -4.72 -4.33
N LEU A 37 -0.32 -5.60 -3.84
CA LEU A 37 0.22 -6.68 -4.64
C LEU A 37 -0.82 -7.75 -4.97
N GLN A 38 -1.86 -7.88 -4.17
CA GLN A 38 -2.98 -8.76 -4.51
C GLN A 38 -3.74 -8.24 -5.71
N SER A 39 -3.87 -6.92 -5.83
CA SER A 39 -4.55 -6.31 -6.96
C SER A 39 -3.63 -6.16 -8.16
N ASP A 40 -2.36 -5.90 -7.92
CA ASP A 40 -1.38 -5.70 -8.98
C ASP A 40 -0.04 -6.35 -8.57
N PRO A 41 0.12 -7.64 -8.85
CA PRO A 41 1.31 -8.37 -8.40
C PRO A 41 2.63 -7.83 -8.96
N ASN A 42 2.55 -7.05 -10.02
CA ASN A 42 3.75 -6.50 -10.66
C ASN A 42 4.00 -5.05 -10.30
N GLN A 43 3.29 -4.52 -9.29
CA GLN A 43 3.48 -3.13 -8.90
C GLN A 43 4.90 -2.91 -8.35
N PRO A 44 5.77 -2.21 -9.10
CA PRO A 44 7.18 -2.12 -8.73
C PRO A 44 7.43 -1.35 -7.44
N ILE A 45 6.64 -0.30 -7.20
CA ILE A 45 6.82 0.50 -5.98
C ILE A 45 6.47 -0.33 -4.74
N ALA A 46 5.36 -1.06 -4.80
CA ALA A 46 4.94 -1.88 -3.68
C ALA A 46 5.94 -3.00 -3.41
N LEU A 47 6.46 -3.63 -4.46
CA LEU A 47 7.47 -4.67 -4.31
C LEU A 47 8.73 -4.12 -3.66
N HIS A 48 9.18 -2.96 -4.11
CA HIS A 48 10.38 -2.34 -3.59
C HIS A 48 10.20 -1.96 -2.12
N LEU A 49 9.09 -1.30 -1.80
CA LEU A 49 8.87 -0.82 -0.43
C LEU A 49 8.60 -1.97 0.53
N LEU A 50 7.95 -3.03 0.08
CA LEU A 50 7.76 -4.21 0.91
C LEU A 50 9.12 -4.82 1.28
N GLY A 51 10.05 -4.87 0.32
CA GLY A 51 11.39 -5.33 0.58
C GLY A 51 12.12 -4.45 1.58
N VAL A 52 11.89 -3.14 1.52
CA VAL A 52 12.53 -2.21 2.45
C VAL A 52 11.99 -2.39 3.88
N THR A 53 10.69 -2.71 4.02
CA THR A 53 10.10 -2.89 5.34
C THR A 53 10.45 -4.23 5.99
N HIS A 54 10.90 -5.18 5.20
CA HIS A 54 11.34 -6.46 5.74
C HIS A 54 12.77 -6.36 6.24
#